data_e7f0aaa9f0b29fc6beed4fdd30c13c8c
#
_entry.id   e7f0aaa9f0b29fc6beed4fdd30c13c8c
#
_cell.length_a   1.000
_cell.length_b   1.000
_cell.length_c   1.000
_cell.angle_alpha   90.00
_cell.angle_beta   90.00
_cell.angle_gamma   90.00
#
_symmetry.space_group_name_H-M   'P 1'
#
loop_
_entity.id
_entity.type
_entity.pdbx_description
1 polymer ?
#
loop_
_entity_poly.entity_id
_entity_poly.type
_entity_poly.pdbx_seq_one_letter_code
_entity_poly.pdbx_strand_id
1 'polypeptide(L)'
;MTVSFRHGVASGDPYQDSFVIWSRVSDVDGSSASVNWEVSSSPKFKKRTILDSGTISTSSDRDWTVKALPEGLQAGEDYYYRFEVDGVVSPVGHASTLPEQAPSVRMAVLSCANFTNTEFFETYRRVAEIDAQQPYDIILHLGDYIYEYGQGGYPSAESAVENRGFEPDSELLSLDDYRQRYAQYHSDAGLREMRASAPMVTIWDDHETANDSWFGGAENHQSDVEGDWGARRDAALQAYYEWMPIREPALRRD
;
A
#
# COMPACT_ATOMS: atom_id res chain seq x y z
N MET A 1 -23.19 3.87 -8.66
CA MET A 1 -21.89 4.53 -9.01
C MET A 1 -21.07 3.56 -9.82
N THR A 2 -20.14 4.00 -10.67
CA THR A 2 -19.30 3.09 -11.45
C THR A 2 -18.10 2.70 -10.59
N VAL A 3 -17.83 1.41 -10.43
CA VAL A 3 -16.66 0.87 -9.73
C VAL A 3 -15.37 1.51 -10.25
N SER A 4 -14.38 1.71 -9.37
CA SER A 4 -13.11 2.32 -9.73
C SER A 4 -11.95 1.80 -8.89
N PHE A 5 -10.70 2.06 -9.33
CA PHE A 5 -9.45 1.74 -8.63
C PHE A 5 -8.72 3.04 -8.23
N ARG A 6 -9.37 3.87 -7.40
CA ARG A 6 -8.89 5.21 -7.04
C ARG A 6 -7.52 5.24 -6.36
N HIS A 7 -7.19 4.16 -5.66
CA HIS A 7 -5.96 4.04 -4.87
C HIS A 7 -4.82 3.35 -5.64
N GLY A 8 -5.02 3.14 -6.95
CA GLY A 8 -4.01 2.56 -7.83
C GLY A 8 -3.75 1.08 -7.55
N VAL A 9 -2.55 0.64 -7.91
CA VAL A 9 -2.05 -0.72 -7.72
C VAL A 9 -0.67 -0.68 -7.08
N ALA A 10 -0.26 -1.79 -6.46
CA ALA A 10 1.07 -1.95 -5.89
C ALA A 10 1.54 -3.39 -6.00
N SER A 11 2.85 -3.60 -6.01
CA SER A 11 3.46 -4.92 -5.81
C SER A 11 4.47 -4.88 -4.68
N GLY A 12 4.75 -6.03 -4.06
CA GLY A 12 5.73 -6.10 -2.99
C GLY A 12 6.11 -7.51 -2.58
N ASP A 13 6.96 -7.60 -1.57
CA ASP A 13 7.52 -8.85 -1.06
C ASP A 13 7.96 -9.81 -2.19
N PRO A 14 8.84 -9.38 -3.11
CA PRO A 14 9.26 -10.22 -4.21
C PRO A 14 10.12 -11.39 -3.71
N TYR A 15 9.86 -12.59 -4.26
CA TYR A 15 10.71 -13.77 -4.16
C TYR A 15 11.24 -14.12 -5.56
N GLN A 16 11.98 -15.21 -5.66
CA GLN A 16 12.50 -15.68 -6.96
C GLN A 16 11.40 -16.17 -7.90
N ASP A 17 10.26 -16.60 -7.37
CA ASP A 17 9.17 -17.25 -8.09
C ASP A 17 7.81 -16.61 -7.88
N SER A 18 7.73 -15.52 -7.12
CA SER A 18 6.45 -14.94 -6.69
C SER A 18 6.61 -13.51 -6.15
N PHE A 19 5.52 -12.75 -6.15
CA PHE A 19 5.39 -11.45 -5.48
C PHE A 19 3.93 -11.18 -5.11
N VAL A 20 3.70 -10.28 -4.18
CA VAL A 20 2.34 -9.82 -3.87
C VAL A 20 1.92 -8.75 -4.86
N ILE A 21 0.68 -8.81 -5.34
CA ILE A 21 0.01 -7.70 -6.02
C ILE A 21 -1.18 -7.23 -5.19
N TRP A 22 -1.41 -5.92 -5.19
CA TRP A 22 -2.39 -5.25 -4.35
C TRP A 22 -3.20 -4.22 -5.14
N SER A 23 -4.47 -4.10 -4.80
CA SER A 23 -5.32 -2.96 -5.18
C SER A 23 -6.47 -2.77 -4.18
N ARG A 24 -7.29 -1.72 -4.37
CA ARG A 24 -8.52 -1.46 -3.65
C ARG A 24 -9.63 -1.07 -4.61
N VAL A 25 -10.76 -1.74 -4.47
CA VAL A 25 -11.97 -1.41 -5.23
C VAL A 25 -12.70 -0.27 -4.53
N SER A 26 -13.14 0.72 -5.27
CA SER A 26 -13.93 1.86 -4.78
C SER A 26 -15.28 1.91 -5.47
N ASP A 27 -16.25 2.57 -4.82
CA ASP A 27 -17.61 2.81 -5.36
C ASP A 27 -18.38 1.51 -5.65
N VAL A 28 -18.21 0.50 -4.80
CA VAL A 28 -18.89 -0.79 -4.94
C VAL A 28 -20.35 -0.66 -4.51
N ASP A 29 -21.27 -1.05 -5.41
CA ASP A 29 -22.69 -1.21 -5.08
C ASP A 29 -22.91 -2.66 -4.64
N GLY A 30 -23.01 -2.91 -3.32
CA GLY A 30 -23.22 -4.26 -2.80
C GLY A 30 -22.40 -4.57 -1.55
N SER A 31 -22.52 -5.80 -1.05
CA SER A 31 -21.80 -6.26 0.15
C SER A 31 -20.46 -6.91 -0.16
N SER A 32 -20.18 -7.25 -1.40
CA SER A 32 -18.92 -7.86 -1.86
C SER A 32 -18.66 -7.57 -3.33
N ALA A 33 -17.40 -7.66 -3.73
CA ALA A 33 -16.98 -7.59 -5.13
C ALA A 33 -16.11 -8.81 -5.48
N SER A 34 -16.25 -9.30 -6.70
CA SER A 34 -15.41 -10.34 -7.28
C SER A 34 -14.41 -9.68 -8.23
N VAL A 35 -13.14 -9.71 -7.88
CA VAL A 35 -12.07 -9.01 -8.57
C VAL A 35 -11.17 -10.01 -9.29
N ASN A 36 -11.11 -9.91 -10.61
CA ASN A 36 -10.16 -10.68 -11.41
C ASN A 36 -8.79 -10.00 -11.38
N TRP A 37 -7.74 -10.80 -11.46
CA TRP A 37 -6.38 -10.32 -11.61
C TRP A 37 -5.63 -11.13 -12.67
N GLU A 38 -4.68 -10.48 -13.32
CA GLU A 38 -3.81 -11.10 -14.32
C GLU A 38 -2.37 -10.63 -14.14
N VAL A 39 -1.42 -11.56 -14.34
CA VAL A 39 0.02 -11.27 -14.50
C VAL A 39 0.46 -11.66 -15.90
N SER A 40 1.24 -10.79 -16.51
CA SER A 40 1.65 -10.92 -17.91
C SER A 40 3.14 -10.57 -18.09
N SER A 41 3.80 -11.24 -19.03
CA SER A 41 5.15 -10.86 -19.51
C SER A 41 5.14 -9.63 -20.44
N SER A 42 4.00 -8.96 -20.60
CA SER A 42 3.88 -7.79 -21.48
C SER A 42 2.79 -6.84 -20.99
N PRO A 43 3.01 -5.51 -21.02
CA PRO A 43 2.00 -4.53 -20.62
C PRO A 43 0.77 -4.48 -21.55
N LYS A 44 0.79 -5.24 -22.65
CA LYS A 44 -0.33 -5.34 -23.62
C LYS A 44 -1.33 -6.43 -23.28
N PHE A 45 -1.08 -7.29 -22.29
CA PHE A 45 -1.97 -8.35 -21.80
C PHE A 45 -2.61 -9.17 -22.94
N LYS A 46 -1.82 -9.55 -23.96
CA LYS A 46 -2.30 -10.48 -24.98
C LYS A 46 -2.46 -11.86 -24.37
N LYS A 47 -3.48 -12.63 -24.77
CA LYS A 47 -3.76 -13.97 -24.22
C LYS A 47 -2.52 -14.87 -24.08
N ARG A 48 -1.60 -14.82 -25.05
CA ARG A 48 -0.35 -15.61 -25.04
C ARG A 48 0.72 -15.11 -24.06
N THR A 49 0.56 -13.91 -23.50
CA THR A 49 1.49 -13.30 -22.53
C THR A 49 0.98 -13.36 -21.10
N ILE A 50 -0.26 -13.78 -20.88
CA ILE A 50 -0.79 -14.02 -19.54
C ILE A 50 -0.12 -15.29 -19.00
N LEU A 51 0.49 -15.16 -17.83
CA LEU A 51 1.28 -16.21 -17.18
C LEU A 51 0.53 -16.79 -15.99
N ASP A 52 -0.18 -15.94 -15.26
CA ASP A 52 -0.99 -16.33 -14.11
C ASP A 52 -2.21 -15.41 -14.00
N SER A 53 -3.30 -15.93 -13.44
CA SER A 53 -4.54 -15.19 -13.25
C SER A 53 -5.44 -15.86 -12.22
N GLY A 54 -6.32 -15.08 -11.62
CA GLY A 54 -7.27 -15.62 -10.66
C GLY A 54 -8.39 -14.63 -10.34
N THR A 55 -9.20 -15.01 -9.36
CA THR A 55 -10.32 -14.21 -8.87
C THR A 55 -10.30 -14.18 -7.35
N ILE A 56 -10.51 -13.02 -6.76
CA ILE A 56 -10.56 -12.79 -5.31
C ILE A 56 -11.85 -12.06 -4.98
N SER A 57 -12.54 -12.51 -3.92
CA SER A 57 -13.66 -11.78 -3.34
C SER A 57 -13.15 -10.80 -2.27
N THR A 58 -13.72 -9.60 -2.26
CA THR A 58 -13.49 -8.61 -1.21
C THR A 58 -14.80 -7.98 -0.74
N SER A 59 -14.78 -7.38 0.45
CA SER A 59 -15.92 -6.72 1.08
C SER A 59 -15.45 -5.56 1.95
N SER A 60 -16.40 -4.85 2.57
CA SER A 60 -16.12 -3.84 3.59
C SER A 60 -15.32 -4.37 4.78
N ASP A 61 -15.38 -5.67 5.07
CA ASP A 61 -14.63 -6.29 6.19
C ASP A 61 -13.12 -6.15 6.01
N ARG A 62 -12.66 -6.05 4.76
CA ARG A 62 -11.25 -5.80 4.39
C ARG A 62 -11.04 -4.43 3.73
N ASP A 63 -11.92 -3.48 3.98
CA ASP A 63 -11.93 -2.17 3.35
C ASP A 63 -11.82 -2.23 1.81
N TRP A 64 -12.40 -3.24 1.20
CA TRP A 64 -12.39 -3.45 -0.27
C TRP A 64 -11.00 -3.65 -0.88
N THR A 65 -9.98 -3.90 -0.06
CA THR A 65 -8.63 -4.23 -0.54
C THR A 65 -8.58 -5.66 -1.08
N VAL A 66 -7.73 -5.89 -2.05
CA VAL A 66 -7.44 -7.20 -2.63
C VAL A 66 -5.95 -7.43 -2.71
N LYS A 67 -5.53 -8.65 -2.40
CA LYS A 67 -4.16 -9.13 -2.57
C LYS A 67 -4.19 -10.46 -3.29
N ALA A 68 -3.33 -10.63 -4.28
CA ALA A 68 -3.03 -11.90 -4.88
C ALA A 68 -1.54 -12.22 -4.73
N LEU A 69 -1.24 -13.50 -4.79
CA LEU A 69 0.12 -14.03 -4.77
C LEU A 69 0.34 -14.85 -6.05
N PRO A 70 0.68 -14.23 -7.19
CA PRO A 70 1.15 -14.95 -8.37
C PRO A 70 2.37 -15.79 -8.03
N GLU A 71 2.37 -17.06 -8.43
CA GLU A 71 3.42 -18.03 -8.12
C GLU A 71 3.89 -18.76 -9.40
N GLY A 72 5.02 -19.49 -9.27
CA GLY A 72 5.58 -20.27 -10.40
C GLY A 72 6.19 -19.41 -11.49
N LEU A 73 6.55 -18.18 -11.17
CA LEU A 73 7.20 -17.23 -12.08
C LEU A 73 8.69 -17.56 -12.22
N GLN A 74 9.34 -17.01 -13.24
CA GLN A 74 10.78 -17.18 -13.45
C GLN A 74 11.56 -16.14 -12.64
N ALA A 75 12.71 -16.54 -12.12
CA ALA A 75 13.57 -15.67 -11.32
C ALA A 75 14.24 -14.59 -12.19
N GLY A 76 14.29 -13.35 -11.68
CA GLY A 76 14.96 -12.24 -12.32
C GLY A 76 14.29 -11.68 -13.57
N GLU A 77 12.98 -11.88 -13.70
CA GLU A 77 12.20 -11.42 -14.85
C GLU A 77 11.23 -10.30 -14.47
N ASP A 78 10.88 -9.47 -15.46
CA ASP A 78 9.91 -8.39 -15.35
C ASP A 78 8.50 -8.85 -15.71
N TYR A 79 7.53 -8.38 -14.94
CA TYR A 79 6.12 -8.70 -15.08
C TYR A 79 5.26 -7.46 -14.99
N TYR A 80 4.07 -7.55 -15.61
CA TYR A 80 3.02 -6.55 -15.55
C TYR A 80 1.78 -7.19 -14.95
N TYR A 81 1.04 -6.44 -14.13
CA TYR A 81 -0.17 -6.94 -13.50
C TYR A 81 -1.29 -5.90 -13.55
N ARG A 82 -2.51 -6.38 -13.47
CA ARG A 82 -3.72 -5.55 -13.41
C ARG A 82 -4.85 -6.27 -12.70
N PHE A 83 -5.84 -5.51 -12.31
CA PHE A 83 -7.10 -6.00 -11.75
C PHE A 83 -8.27 -5.58 -12.63
N GLU A 84 -9.37 -6.31 -12.54
CA GLU A 84 -10.60 -6.01 -13.24
C GLU A 84 -11.80 -6.37 -12.36
N VAL A 85 -12.81 -5.51 -12.34
CA VAL A 85 -14.09 -5.73 -11.70
C VAL A 85 -15.19 -5.12 -12.56
N ASP A 86 -16.23 -5.90 -12.90
CA ASP A 86 -17.39 -5.46 -13.70
C ASP A 86 -17.01 -4.78 -15.04
N GLY A 87 -15.94 -5.24 -15.69
CA GLY A 87 -15.43 -4.68 -16.94
C GLY A 87 -14.59 -3.40 -16.78
N VAL A 88 -14.39 -2.91 -15.55
CA VAL A 88 -13.47 -1.79 -15.25
C VAL A 88 -12.10 -2.34 -14.92
N VAL A 89 -11.08 -1.88 -15.65
CA VAL A 89 -9.69 -2.32 -15.50
C VAL A 89 -8.90 -1.29 -14.71
N SER A 90 -8.07 -1.75 -13.78
CA SER A 90 -7.13 -0.91 -13.03
C SER A 90 -6.02 -0.32 -13.91
N PRO A 91 -5.24 0.65 -13.40
CA PRO A 91 -3.91 0.91 -13.95
C PRO A 91 -3.07 -0.38 -14.04
N VAL A 92 -2.11 -0.41 -14.96
CA VAL A 92 -1.13 -1.49 -15.05
C VAL A 92 0.01 -1.21 -14.09
N GLY A 93 0.33 -2.18 -13.25
CA GLY A 93 1.53 -2.15 -12.42
C GLY A 93 2.66 -2.96 -13.03
N HIS A 94 3.89 -2.62 -12.64
CA HIS A 94 5.11 -3.35 -12.96
C HIS A 94 5.66 -4.02 -11.69
N ALA A 95 6.20 -5.21 -11.84
CA ALA A 95 6.86 -5.96 -10.79
C ALA A 95 8.00 -6.78 -11.36
N SER A 96 8.95 -7.15 -10.53
CA SER A 96 10.01 -8.10 -10.88
C SER A 96 10.17 -9.16 -9.80
N THR A 97 10.57 -10.35 -10.19
CA THR A 97 11.01 -11.40 -9.26
C THR A 97 12.49 -11.19 -8.92
N LEU A 98 12.91 -11.67 -7.74
CA LEU A 98 14.31 -11.63 -7.36
C LEU A 98 15.14 -12.58 -8.25
N PRO A 99 16.32 -12.18 -8.72
CA PRO A 99 17.22 -13.08 -9.44
C PRO A 99 17.88 -14.09 -8.48
N GLU A 100 18.35 -15.22 -9.02
CA GLU A 100 19.13 -16.18 -8.23
C GLU A 100 20.46 -15.60 -7.73
N GLN A 101 21.04 -14.71 -8.53
CA GLN A 101 22.25 -13.96 -8.17
C GLN A 101 22.15 -12.55 -8.76
N ALA A 102 22.52 -11.56 -7.98
CA ALA A 102 22.58 -10.16 -8.42
C ALA A 102 23.99 -9.60 -8.22
N PRO A 103 24.68 -9.16 -9.29
CA PRO A 103 25.98 -8.50 -9.18
C PRO A 103 25.87 -7.12 -8.51
N SER A 104 24.70 -6.51 -8.60
CA SER A 104 24.34 -5.25 -7.96
C SER A 104 22.84 -5.20 -7.72
N VAL A 105 22.41 -4.41 -6.75
CA VAL A 105 20.99 -4.11 -6.46
C VAL A 105 20.82 -2.60 -6.45
N ARG A 106 19.83 -2.11 -7.18
CA ARG A 106 19.47 -0.71 -7.21
C ARG A 106 18.18 -0.48 -6.45
N MET A 107 18.25 0.29 -5.37
CA MET A 107 17.12 0.52 -4.47
C MET A 107 16.78 2.01 -4.36
N ALA A 108 15.50 2.34 -4.30
CA ALA A 108 15.03 3.58 -3.70
C ALA A 108 14.74 3.31 -2.22
N VAL A 109 15.33 4.11 -1.32
CA VAL A 109 15.13 3.98 0.14
C VAL A 109 14.39 5.22 0.65
N LEU A 110 13.27 5.01 1.30
CA LEU A 110 12.31 6.05 1.69
C LEU A 110 11.83 5.83 3.13
N SER A 111 11.42 6.91 3.79
CA SER A 111 10.74 6.89 5.09
C SER A 111 10.07 8.24 5.37
N CYS A 112 9.31 8.36 6.46
CA CYS A 112 8.85 9.63 7.05
C CYS A 112 8.00 10.47 6.09
N ALA A 113 6.92 9.89 5.57
CA ALA A 113 6.04 10.51 4.58
C ALA A 113 4.89 11.29 5.23
N ASN A 114 5.11 12.52 5.66
CA ASN A 114 4.04 13.33 6.20
C ASN A 114 3.17 13.97 5.10
N PHE A 115 1.87 13.64 5.08
CA PHE A 115 0.92 14.09 4.05
C PHE A 115 0.69 15.60 4.05
N THR A 116 0.72 16.24 5.21
CA THR A 116 0.31 17.64 5.36
C THR A 116 1.41 18.63 5.02
N ASN A 117 2.66 18.21 4.92
CA ASN A 117 3.82 19.09 4.74
C ASN A 117 4.09 19.52 3.30
N THR A 118 3.44 18.91 2.33
CA THR A 118 3.68 19.16 0.91
C THR A 118 2.38 19.20 0.13
N GLU A 119 2.33 19.96 -0.96
CA GLU A 119 1.15 19.98 -1.85
C GLU A 119 0.85 18.60 -2.47
N PHE A 120 1.89 17.80 -2.68
CA PHE A 120 1.85 16.43 -3.16
C PHE A 120 3.17 15.73 -2.82
N PHE A 121 3.20 14.42 -2.88
CA PHE A 121 4.43 13.65 -2.61
C PHE A 121 5.42 13.71 -3.79
N GLU A 122 6.10 14.86 -3.94
CA GLU A 122 7.07 15.09 -5.01
C GLU A 122 8.20 14.06 -5.01
N THR A 123 8.69 13.66 -3.84
CA THR A 123 9.73 12.63 -3.72
C THR A 123 9.27 11.32 -4.34
N TYR A 124 8.05 10.88 -4.07
CA TYR A 124 7.52 9.64 -4.65
C TYR A 124 7.32 9.75 -6.16
N ARG A 125 6.79 10.87 -6.64
CA ARG A 125 6.69 11.13 -8.07
C ARG A 125 8.06 11.09 -8.74
N ARG A 126 9.08 11.67 -8.10
CA ARG A 126 10.44 11.67 -8.62
C ARG A 126 11.05 10.26 -8.65
N VAL A 127 10.76 9.41 -7.67
CA VAL A 127 11.16 7.99 -7.70
C VAL A 127 10.58 7.29 -8.92
N ALA A 128 9.29 7.45 -9.20
CA ALA A 128 8.64 6.85 -10.37
C ALA A 128 9.24 7.38 -11.70
N GLU A 129 9.53 8.68 -11.80
CA GLU A 129 10.17 9.27 -12.98
C GLU A 129 11.60 8.72 -13.22
N ILE A 130 12.37 8.51 -12.15
CA ILE A 130 13.71 7.93 -12.25
C ILE A 130 13.61 6.46 -12.60
N ASP A 131 12.67 5.73 -12.02
CA ASP A 131 12.42 4.32 -12.32
C ASP A 131 12.13 4.12 -13.82
N ALA A 132 11.30 4.96 -14.40
CA ALA A 132 10.96 4.90 -15.83
C ALA A 132 12.17 5.07 -16.77
N GLN A 133 13.25 5.71 -16.30
CA GLN A 133 14.48 5.91 -17.06
C GLN A 133 15.53 4.86 -16.74
N GLN A 134 15.59 4.46 -15.50
CA GLN A 134 16.54 3.51 -14.95
C GLN A 134 15.86 2.74 -13.82
N PRO A 135 15.34 1.53 -14.10
CA PRO A 135 14.52 0.77 -13.17
C PRO A 135 15.21 0.52 -11.82
N TYR A 136 14.43 0.55 -10.76
CA TYR A 136 14.80 0.05 -9.45
C TYR A 136 14.44 -1.45 -9.34
N ASP A 137 15.32 -2.22 -8.71
CA ASP A 137 15.00 -3.61 -8.37
C ASP A 137 13.98 -3.67 -7.23
N ILE A 138 14.08 -2.75 -6.27
CA ILE A 138 13.23 -2.70 -5.07
C ILE A 138 13.04 -1.24 -4.61
N ILE A 139 11.84 -0.93 -4.15
CA ILE A 139 11.54 0.27 -3.35
C ILE A 139 11.45 -0.17 -1.89
N LEU A 140 12.39 0.30 -1.06
CA LEU A 140 12.44 0.02 0.37
C LEU A 140 11.83 1.18 1.15
N HIS A 141 10.75 0.94 1.91
CA HIS A 141 10.14 1.93 2.79
C HIS A 141 10.34 1.53 4.25
N LEU A 142 11.05 2.36 4.99
CA LEU A 142 11.54 2.07 6.35
C LEU A 142 10.59 2.54 7.47
N GLY A 143 9.31 2.71 7.17
CA GLY A 143 8.31 3.13 8.13
C GLY A 143 7.97 4.62 8.08
N ASP A 144 7.10 5.06 8.98
CA ASP A 144 6.41 6.35 8.91
C ASP A 144 5.74 6.57 7.55
N TYR A 145 5.09 5.54 7.07
CA TYR A 145 4.35 5.58 5.81
C TYR A 145 3.09 6.43 5.93
N ILE A 146 2.47 6.42 7.10
CA ILE A 146 1.39 7.33 7.53
C ILE A 146 1.76 7.96 8.86
N TYR A 147 1.02 9.00 9.26
CA TYR A 147 1.11 9.63 10.58
C TYR A 147 -0.26 9.63 11.24
N GLU A 148 -0.32 9.27 12.51
CA GLU A 148 -1.56 9.07 13.26
C GLU A 148 -2.22 10.35 13.77
N TYR A 149 -1.51 11.48 13.76
CA TYR A 149 -2.00 12.74 14.30
C TYR A 149 -3.28 13.26 13.64
N GLY A 150 -4.10 13.95 14.42
CA GLY A 150 -5.19 14.76 13.91
C GLY A 150 -4.76 16.16 13.45
N GLN A 151 -5.71 16.93 13.00
CA GLN A 151 -5.50 18.31 12.57
C GLN A 151 -4.92 19.17 13.71
N GLY A 152 -3.79 19.81 13.46
CA GLY A 152 -3.08 20.63 14.45
C GLY A 152 -2.10 19.87 15.36
N GLY A 153 -1.96 18.56 15.16
CA GLY A 153 -0.89 17.76 15.74
C GLY A 153 0.46 17.98 15.04
N TYR A 154 1.24 16.93 14.89
CA TYR A 154 2.52 17.01 14.15
C TYR A 154 2.31 16.82 12.64
N PRO A 155 2.85 17.66 11.77
CA PRO A 155 3.44 18.97 12.08
C PRO A 155 2.39 19.98 12.53
N SER A 156 2.84 21.06 13.17
CA SER A 156 1.92 22.12 13.62
C SER A 156 1.08 22.66 12.46
N ALA A 157 -0.11 23.20 12.78
CA ALA A 157 -1.00 23.81 11.79
C ALA A 157 -0.32 24.92 10.93
N GLU A 158 0.73 25.55 11.46
CA GLU A 158 1.51 26.60 10.77
C GLU A 158 2.36 26.06 9.62
N SER A 159 2.74 24.78 9.64
CA SER A 159 3.53 24.12 8.59
C SER A 159 2.68 23.29 7.62
N ALA A 160 1.38 23.14 7.89
CA ALA A 160 0.48 22.41 7.02
C ALA A 160 0.16 23.20 5.75
N VAL A 161 0.18 22.53 4.62
CA VAL A 161 -0.21 23.12 3.33
C VAL A 161 -1.73 23.23 3.26
N GLU A 162 -2.21 24.36 2.74
CA GLU A 162 -3.65 24.61 2.55
C GLU A 162 -4.29 23.48 1.70
N ASN A 163 -5.46 23.02 2.11
CA ASN A 163 -6.22 21.92 1.48
C ASN A 163 -5.54 20.54 1.53
N ARG A 164 -4.59 20.35 2.45
CA ARG A 164 -3.93 19.07 2.65
C ARG A 164 -4.00 18.64 4.14
N GLY A 165 -5.13 18.94 4.77
CA GLY A 165 -5.44 18.48 6.14
C GLY A 165 -5.54 16.96 6.23
N PHE A 166 -5.37 16.43 7.45
CA PHE A 166 -5.54 15.01 7.70
C PHE A 166 -7.00 14.57 7.59
N GLU A 167 -7.21 13.35 7.08
CA GLU A 167 -8.46 12.60 7.10
C GLU A 167 -8.26 11.24 7.82
N PRO A 168 -9.00 10.96 8.91
CA PRO A 168 -9.89 11.90 9.62
C PRO A 168 -9.10 13.09 10.19
N ASP A 169 -9.78 14.15 10.53
CA ASP A 169 -9.20 15.33 11.17
C ASP A 169 -8.84 15.11 12.67
N SER A 170 -9.32 14.01 13.25
CA SER A 170 -8.96 13.51 14.57
C SER A 170 -7.72 12.62 14.52
N GLU A 171 -7.15 12.36 15.68
CA GLU A 171 -6.14 11.31 15.87
C GLU A 171 -6.72 9.92 15.59
N LEU A 172 -5.88 9.01 15.10
CA LEU A 172 -6.30 7.66 14.72
C LEU A 172 -6.38 6.74 15.95
N LEU A 173 -7.56 6.24 16.24
CA LEU A 173 -7.81 5.33 17.38
C LEU A 173 -8.48 4.03 16.93
N SER A 174 -9.35 4.10 15.95
CA SER A 174 -10.14 2.96 15.46
C SER A 174 -9.59 2.42 14.12
N LEU A 175 -10.00 1.20 13.78
CA LEU A 175 -9.68 0.60 12.47
C LEU A 175 -10.14 1.46 11.29
N ASP A 176 -11.32 2.07 11.41
CA ASP A 176 -11.86 2.94 10.36
C ASP A 176 -11.03 4.22 10.19
N ASP A 177 -10.48 4.77 11.28
CA ASP A 177 -9.60 5.95 11.23
C ASP A 177 -8.30 5.61 10.47
N TYR A 178 -7.65 4.50 10.81
CA TYR A 178 -6.44 4.04 10.11
C TYR A 178 -6.72 3.75 8.64
N ARG A 179 -7.82 3.08 8.30
CA ARG A 179 -8.24 2.82 6.92
C ARG A 179 -8.45 4.11 6.14
N GLN A 180 -9.12 5.09 6.75
CA GLN A 180 -9.35 6.40 6.14
C GLN A 180 -8.02 7.14 5.87
N ARG A 181 -7.08 7.10 6.81
CA ARG A 181 -5.75 7.68 6.66
C ARG A 181 -4.95 7.01 5.54
N TYR A 182 -4.92 5.67 5.47
CA TYR A 182 -4.31 4.97 4.35
C TYR A 182 -4.98 5.35 3.02
N ALA A 183 -6.30 5.42 2.97
CA ALA A 183 -7.03 5.83 1.76
C ALA A 183 -6.64 7.25 1.33
N GLN A 184 -6.50 8.18 2.27
CA GLN A 184 -6.03 9.53 2.00
C GLN A 184 -4.63 9.53 1.37
N TYR A 185 -3.66 8.88 2.00
CA TYR A 185 -2.29 8.81 1.48
C TYR A 185 -2.24 8.19 0.08
N HIS A 186 -2.95 7.09 -0.13
CA HIS A 186 -3.00 6.41 -1.42
C HIS A 186 -3.83 7.15 -2.49
N SER A 187 -4.48 8.25 -2.16
CA SER A 187 -5.09 9.16 -3.13
C SER A 187 -4.08 10.04 -3.83
N ASP A 188 -2.87 10.22 -3.25
CA ASP A 188 -1.80 11.04 -3.85
C ASP A 188 -1.28 10.40 -5.15
N ALA A 189 -1.18 11.21 -6.21
CA ALA A 189 -0.79 10.73 -7.53
C ALA A 189 0.66 10.22 -7.54
N GLY A 190 1.59 10.96 -6.91
CA GLY A 190 3.01 10.58 -6.88
C GLY A 190 3.23 9.25 -6.15
N LEU A 191 2.52 9.05 -5.04
CA LEU A 191 2.57 7.78 -4.31
C LEU A 191 2.01 6.62 -5.15
N ARG A 192 0.89 6.82 -5.85
CA ARG A 192 0.31 5.78 -6.72
C ARG A 192 1.24 5.41 -7.87
N GLU A 193 1.86 6.39 -8.51
CA GLU A 193 2.83 6.18 -9.59
C GLU A 193 4.02 5.36 -9.10
N MET A 194 4.61 5.75 -7.98
CA MET A 194 5.73 5.01 -7.38
C MET A 194 5.36 3.57 -7.04
N ARG A 195 4.21 3.36 -6.38
CA ARG A 195 3.77 2.01 -5.98
C ARG A 195 3.48 1.09 -7.17
N ALA A 196 3.12 1.65 -8.30
CA ALA A 196 2.89 0.90 -9.54
C ALA A 196 4.16 0.60 -10.32
N SER A 197 5.30 1.22 -10.01
CA SER A 197 6.51 1.18 -10.84
C SER A 197 7.46 0.03 -10.52
N ALA A 198 7.62 -0.36 -9.26
CA ALA A 198 8.51 -1.44 -8.83
C ALA A 198 8.02 -2.12 -7.53
N PRO A 199 8.50 -3.34 -7.23
CA PRO A 199 8.13 -4.04 -6.01
C PRO A 199 8.59 -3.29 -4.75
N MET A 200 7.72 -3.22 -3.75
CA MET A 200 8.01 -2.63 -2.45
C MET A 200 8.40 -3.70 -1.43
N VAL A 201 9.38 -3.36 -0.61
CA VAL A 201 9.64 -4.04 0.67
C VAL A 201 9.41 -2.99 1.75
N THR A 202 8.49 -3.25 2.66
CA THR A 202 8.07 -2.26 3.65
C THR A 202 8.16 -2.82 5.06
N ILE A 203 8.51 -1.97 5.99
CA ILE A 203 8.41 -2.23 7.42
C ILE A 203 7.68 -1.04 8.05
N TRP A 204 6.98 -1.24 9.16
CA TRP A 204 6.46 -0.15 9.97
C TRP A 204 7.54 0.40 10.91
N ASP A 205 7.42 1.68 11.29
CA ASP A 205 8.04 2.29 12.45
C ASP A 205 6.94 2.55 13.49
N ASP A 206 6.99 3.62 14.22
CA ASP A 206 6.02 3.87 15.29
C ASP A 206 4.73 4.55 14.78
N HIS A 207 4.82 5.49 13.85
CA HIS A 207 3.67 6.28 13.37
C HIS A 207 2.59 5.47 12.61
N GLU A 208 2.90 4.29 12.13
CA GLU A 208 1.87 3.39 11.64
C GLU A 208 0.89 2.98 12.73
N THR A 209 1.28 3.15 14.02
CA THR A 209 0.45 2.95 15.19
C THR A 209 0.26 4.27 15.96
N ALA A 210 1.28 4.73 16.67
CA ALA A 210 1.33 6.02 17.37
C ALA A 210 2.77 6.35 17.77
N ASN A 211 3.09 7.65 17.85
CA ASN A 211 4.42 8.15 18.19
C ASN A 211 5.05 7.44 19.38
N ASP A 212 6.33 7.07 19.24
CA ASP A 212 7.12 6.36 20.25
C ASP A 212 6.40 5.12 20.79
N SER A 213 5.81 4.29 19.93
CA SER A 213 5.10 3.08 20.32
C SER A 213 6.03 1.95 20.77
N TRP A 214 5.60 1.24 21.82
CA TRP A 214 6.23 0.01 22.30
C TRP A 214 5.17 -1.06 22.58
N PHE A 215 5.57 -2.24 22.99
CA PHE A 215 4.65 -3.37 23.19
C PHE A 215 3.43 -3.03 24.05
N GLY A 216 3.58 -2.24 25.13
CA GLY A 216 2.55 -1.97 26.13
C GLY A 216 1.94 -0.57 26.07
N GLY A 217 2.27 0.27 25.06
CA GLY A 217 1.79 1.65 24.98
C GLY A 217 2.46 2.45 23.90
N ALA A 218 2.22 3.75 23.91
CA ALA A 218 2.92 4.72 23.07
C ALA A 218 3.03 6.06 23.85
N GLU A 219 3.96 6.93 23.45
CA GLU A 219 3.99 8.29 24.00
C GLU A 219 2.68 9.02 23.63
N ASN A 220 2.26 8.88 22.37
CA ASN A 220 1.00 9.44 21.89
C ASN A 220 -0.17 8.47 22.07
N HIS A 221 -0.38 7.98 23.34
CA HIS A 221 -1.55 7.21 23.73
C HIS A 221 -1.89 7.37 25.20
N GLN A 222 -3.07 7.91 25.49
CA GLN A 222 -3.58 8.17 26.83
C GLN A 222 -4.79 7.26 27.11
N SER A 223 -4.54 6.09 27.69
CA SER A 223 -5.56 5.03 27.88
C SER A 223 -6.80 5.43 28.70
N ASP A 224 -6.72 6.47 29.49
CA ASP A 224 -7.85 7.01 30.25
C ASP A 224 -8.83 7.83 29.40
N VAL A 225 -8.42 8.28 28.22
CA VAL A 225 -9.21 9.09 27.27
C VAL A 225 -9.44 8.34 25.96
N GLU A 226 -8.44 7.63 25.48
CA GLU A 226 -8.38 7.02 24.12
C GLU A 226 -8.69 5.51 24.14
N GLY A 227 -8.82 4.92 25.32
CA GLY A 227 -9.23 3.54 25.49
C GLY A 227 -8.05 2.55 25.54
N ASP A 228 -8.31 1.32 25.21
CA ASP A 228 -7.34 0.23 25.34
C ASP A 228 -6.25 0.29 24.25
N TRP A 229 -4.99 0.32 24.66
CA TRP A 229 -3.84 0.33 23.75
C TRP A 229 -3.80 -0.87 22.84
N GLY A 230 -4.12 -2.06 23.37
CA GLY A 230 -4.11 -3.30 22.56
C GLY A 230 -5.11 -3.22 21.42
N ALA A 231 -6.30 -2.67 21.65
CA ALA A 231 -7.31 -2.48 20.61
C ALA A 231 -6.83 -1.50 19.52
N ARG A 232 -6.22 -0.35 19.92
CA ARG A 232 -5.64 0.61 18.95
C ARG A 232 -4.52 -0.03 18.12
N ARG A 233 -3.58 -0.68 18.78
CA ARG A 233 -2.46 -1.38 18.10
C ARG A 233 -2.97 -2.43 17.11
N ASP A 234 -3.92 -3.26 17.50
CA ASP A 234 -4.46 -4.32 16.66
C ASP A 234 -5.22 -3.73 15.45
N ALA A 235 -5.93 -2.62 15.63
CA ALA A 235 -6.59 -1.86 14.56
C ALA A 235 -5.57 -1.31 13.55
N ALA A 236 -4.50 -0.69 14.04
CA ALA A 236 -3.41 -0.15 13.22
C ALA A 236 -2.72 -1.24 12.40
N LEU A 237 -2.36 -2.37 13.04
CA LEU A 237 -1.73 -3.50 12.36
C LEU A 237 -2.66 -4.13 11.33
N GLN A 238 -3.95 -4.26 11.62
CA GLN A 238 -4.91 -4.77 10.65
C GLN A 238 -4.96 -3.85 9.42
N ALA A 239 -5.10 -2.53 9.60
CA ALA A 239 -5.09 -1.58 8.48
C ALA A 239 -3.80 -1.65 7.68
N TYR A 240 -2.63 -1.75 8.34
CA TYR A 240 -1.34 -1.92 7.68
C TYR A 240 -1.33 -3.17 6.77
N TYR A 241 -1.74 -4.32 7.31
CA TYR A 241 -1.82 -5.55 6.52
C TYR A 241 -2.86 -5.49 5.41
N GLU A 242 -3.92 -4.72 5.54
CA GLU A 242 -4.90 -4.54 4.45
C GLU A 242 -4.36 -3.66 3.32
N TRP A 243 -3.62 -2.58 3.67
CA TRP A 243 -3.26 -1.53 2.72
C TRP A 243 -1.86 -1.66 2.12
N MET A 244 -0.95 -2.40 2.75
CA MET A 244 0.41 -2.58 2.24
C MET A 244 0.53 -3.84 1.38
N PRO A 245 1.36 -3.81 0.30
CA PRO A 245 1.53 -4.94 -0.62
C PRO A 245 2.50 -5.99 -0.04
N ILE A 246 2.19 -6.49 1.14
CA ILE A 246 3.01 -7.46 1.87
C ILE A 246 2.29 -8.80 2.00
N ARG A 247 3.05 -9.88 2.19
CA ARG A 247 2.51 -11.20 2.50
C ARG A 247 1.83 -11.16 3.86
N GLU A 248 0.61 -11.66 3.93
CA GLU A 248 -0.04 -11.83 5.21
C GLU A 248 0.68 -12.93 5.98
N PRO A 249 0.96 -12.74 7.29
CA PRO A 249 1.45 -13.83 8.11
C PRO A 249 0.50 -15.01 7.96
N ALA A 250 1.02 -16.20 7.71
CA ALA A 250 0.21 -17.39 7.84
C ALA A 250 -0.38 -17.36 9.25
N LEU A 251 -1.71 -17.26 9.36
CA LEU A 251 -2.38 -17.39 10.64
C LEU A 251 -1.89 -18.71 11.23
N ARG A 252 -1.01 -18.63 12.22
CA ARG A 252 -0.66 -19.81 13.01
C ARG A 252 -1.96 -20.21 13.69
N ARG A 253 -2.59 -21.22 13.14
CA ARG A 253 -3.61 -21.98 13.87
C ARG A 253 -2.83 -22.76 14.89
N ASP A 254 -2.85 -22.28 16.13
CA ASP A 254 -2.47 -23.06 17.29
C ASP A 254 -3.43 -24.25 17.46
#